data_22b23db9d75d36ed9a2e74d1947b9d31
#
_entry.id   22b23db9d75d36ed9a2e74d1947b9d31
#
_cell.length_a   1.000
_cell.length_b   1.000
_cell.length_c   1.000
_cell.angle_alpha   90.00
_cell.angle_beta   90.00
_cell.angle_gamma   90.00
#
_symmetry.space_group_name_H-M   'P 1'
#
loop_
_entity.id
_entity.type
_entity.pdbx_description
1 polymer ?
#
loop_
_entity_poly.entity_id
_entity_poly.type
_entity_poly.pdbx_seq_one_letter_code
_entity_poly.pdbx_strand_id
1 'polypeptide(L)'
;VKAAKEENIAVVAEGASLYGQDVTLIQDGNTTLEHNIPQSMLYEDLLSFFAQTEVGYTPTLGVTYGGPGGEPYWIQESQVWKHPLLTQHVPADFLNAELVRVETAPEEDYADQVSARTADMLADRGVPVSIGAHGQQQGIAAHWEMWSFVRGGMTPLEALQAATSVPAMALGFQDIGTLEPGKLADLVILDADPLVDIQNSDEVDKVMLNGRLYDAATLAEEVTGTSTLQPYYWED
;
A
#
# COMPACT_ATOMS: atom_id res chain seq x y z
N VAL A 1 -1.73 -21.49 -12.29
CA VAL A 1 -2.60 -20.54 -13.02
C VAL A 1 -3.75 -21.26 -13.71
N LYS A 2 -3.51 -22.20 -14.66
CA LYS A 2 -4.60 -22.83 -15.45
C LYS A 2 -5.68 -23.46 -14.56
N ALA A 3 -5.30 -24.33 -13.63
CA ALA A 3 -6.26 -24.98 -12.72
C ALA A 3 -7.04 -23.96 -11.84
N ALA A 4 -6.37 -22.91 -11.40
CA ALA A 4 -7.01 -21.85 -10.61
C ALA A 4 -8.04 -21.07 -11.44
N LYS A 5 -7.73 -20.78 -12.71
CA LYS A 5 -8.69 -20.14 -13.63
C LYS A 5 -9.93 -21.02 -13.88
N GLU A 6 -9.76 -22.36 -13.99
CA GLU A 6 -10.88 -23.31 -14.14
C GLU A 6 -11.80 -23.30 -12.91
N GLU A 7 -11.24 -23.04 -11.72
CA GLU A 7 -11.97 -22.98 -10.43
C GLU A 7 -12.35 -21.53 -10.02
N ASN A 8 -12.09 -20.55 -10.86
CA ASN A 8 -12.30 -19.14 -10.59
C ASN A 8 -11.62 -18.65 -9.30
N ILE A 9 -10.36 -19.07 -9.09
CA ILE A 9 -9.52 -18.72 -7.94
C ILE A 9 -8.42 -17.76 -8.39
N ALA A 10 -8.22 -16.66 -7.66
CA ALA A 10 -7.11 -15.75 -7.89
C ALA A 10 -5.76 -16.43 -7.57
N VAL A 11 -4.73 -16.10 -8.35
CA VAL A 11 -3.35 -16.53 -8.10
C VAL A 11 -2.51 -15.28 -7.91
N VAL A 12 -2.23 -14.96 -6.68
CA VAL A 12 -1.36 -13.86 -6.28
C VAL A 12 0.07 -14.43 -6.22
N ALA A 13 0.94 -13.94 -7.10
CA ALA A 13 2.28 -14.47 -7.23
C ALA A 13 3.30 -13.53 -6.61
N GLU A 14 3.99 -13.99 -5.57
CA GLU A 14 5.13 -13.26 -5.03
C GLU A 14 6.28 -13.24 -6.04
N GLY A 15 6.69 -12.05 -6.47
CA GLY A 15 7.86 -11.83 -7.30
C GLY A 15 9.15 -12.16 -6.56
N ALA A 16 10.22 -12.28 -7.29
CA ALA A 16 11.54 -12.51 -6.73
C ALA A 16 12.50 -11.41 -7.17
N SER A 17 13.66 -11.34 -6.53
CA SER A 17 14.74 -10.45 -6.99
C SER A 17 15.37 -10.94 -8.32
N LEU A 18 14.58 -11.55 -9.20
CA LEU A 18 15.00 -12.17 -10.45
C LEU A 18 14.08 -11.76 -11.61
N TYR A 19 14.53 -10.78 -12.37
CA TYR A 19 13.81 -10.23 -13.54
C TYR A 19 13.15 -11.28 -14.45
N GLY A 20 13.90 -12.32 -14.83
CA GLY A 20 13.36 -13.36 -15.73
C GLY A 20 12.25 -14.19 -15.10
N GLN A 21 12.25 -14.36 -13.79
CA GLN A 21 11.16 -15.03 -13.07
C GLN A 21 9.91 -14.16 -13.06
N ASP A 22 10.05 -12.87 -12.76
CA ASP A 22 8.91 -11.94 -12.70
C ASP A 22 8.23 -11.83 -14.08
N VAL A 23 9.02 -11.71 -15.17
CA VAL A 23 8.49 -11.72 -16.54
C VAL A 23 7.75 -13.02 -16.84
N THR A 24 8.24 -14.17 -16.34
CA THR A 24 7.56 -15.46 -16.52
C THR A 24 6.23 -15.50 -15.75
N LEU A 25 6.18 -14.96 -14.52
CA LEU A 25 4.94 -14.87 -13.74
C LEU A 25 3.88 -14.02 -14.44
N ILE A 26 4.30 -12.90 -15.08
CA ILE A 26 3.42 -12.07 -15.90
C ILE A 26 2.92 -12.87 -17.12
N GLN A 27 3.83 -13.54 -17.83
CA GLN A 27 3.51 -14.36 -19.01
C GLN A 27 2.54 -15.49 -18.70
N ASP A 28 2.68 -16.12 -17.53
CA ASP A 28 1.80 -17.22 -17.09
C ASP A 28 0.38 -16.73 -16.74
N GLY A 29 0.16 -15.41 -16.64
CA GLY A 29 -1.13 -14.80 -16.41
C GLY A 29 -1.64 -15.03 -14.99
N ASN A 30 -0.79 -14.83 -13.99
CA ASN A 30 -1.21 -14.74 -12.61
C ASN A 30 -2.21 -13.58 -12.43
N THR A 31 -2.94 -13.54 -11.33
CA THR A 31 -3.87 -12.43 -11.08
C THR A 31 -3.11 -11.15 -10.78
N THR A 32 -2.07 -11.23 -9.96
CA THR A 32 -1.19 -10.12 -9.62
C THR A 32 0.25 -10.59 -9.50
N LEU A 33 1.19 -9.66 -9.67
CA LEU A 33 2.60 -9.79 -9.34
C LEU A 33 2.90 -8.90 -8.14
N GLU A 34 3.35 -9.51 -7.05
CA GLU A 34 3.74 -8.83 -5.83
C GLU A 34 5.25 -8.56 -5.83
N HIS A 35 5.66 -7.47 -5.20
CA HIS A 35 7.00 -6.88 -5.21
C HIS A 35 7.44 -6.26 -6.55
N ASN A 36 8.38 -5.34 -6.45
CA ASN A 36 8.88 -4.63 -7.61
C ASN A 36 9.75 -5.52 -8.51
N ILE A 37 9.61 -5.34 -9.81
CA ILE A 37 10.55 -5.93 -10.79
C ILE A 37 11.93 -5.31 -10.55
N PRO A 38 12.99 -6.10 -10.31
CA PRO A 38 14.30 -5.63 -9.84
C PRO A 38 15.13 -4.99 -10.97
N GLN A 39 14.60 -3.95 -11.55
CA GLN A 39 15.24 -3.17 -12.61
C GLN A 39 15.15 -1.68 -12.32
N SER A 40 16.23 -0.96 -12.51
CA SER A 40 16.25 0.50 -12.33
C SER A 40 15.40 1.25 -13.36
N MET A 41 15.06 0.60 -14.48
CA MET A 41 14.16 1.13 -15.51
C MET A 41 13.56 -0.03 -16.30
N LEU A 42 12.26 0.00 -16.53
CA LEU A 42 11.61 -0.86 -17.51
C LEU A 42 11.55 -0.15 -18.87
N TYR A 43 11.90 -0.88 -19.91
CA TYR A 43 11.81 -0.40 -21.28
C TYR A 43 10.44 -0.68 -21.89
N GLU A 44 10.15 -0.01 -23.01
CA GLU A 44 8.84 -0.02 -23.66
C GLU A 44 8.36 -1.42 -24.06
N ASP A 45 9.25 -2.33 -24.38
CA ASP A 45 8.91 -3.72 -24.70
C ASP A 45 8.27 -4.45 -23.51
N LEU A 46 8.82 -4.31 -22.31
CA LEU A 46 8.25 -4.90 -21.11
C LEU A 46 7.00 -4.16 -20.64
N LEU A 47 7.01 -2.83 -20.67
CA LEU A 47 5.83 -2.02 -20.31
C LEU A 47 4.63 -2.38 -21.19
N SER A 48 4.85 -2.45 -22.53
CA SER A 48 3.83 -2.82 -23.49
C SER A 48 3.40 -4.29 -23.33
N PHE A 49 4.34 -5.20 -23.03
CA PHE A 49 4.02 -6.60 -22.75
C PHE A 49 3.13 -6.72 -21.52
N PHE A 50 3.50 -6.08 -20.41
CA PHE A 50 2.72 -6.13 -19.18
C PHE A 50 1.32 -5.57 -19.40
N ALA A 51 1.20 -4.41 -20.03
CA ALA A 51 -0.08 -3.76 -20.32
C ALA A 51 -1.02 -4.57 -21.24
N GLN A 52 -0.49 -5.55 -22.00
CA GLN A 52 -1.31 -6.45 -22.81
C GLN A 52 -1.79 -7.68 -22.03
N THR A 53 -1.38 -7.82 -20.78
CA THR A 53 -1.87 -8.87 -19.89
C THR A 53 -2.99 -8.34 -18.99
N GLU A 54 -3.66 -9.24 -18.27
CA GLU A 54 -4.64 -8.88 -17.24
C GLU A 54 -4.02 -8.90 -15.84
N VAL A 55 -2.70 -9.00 -15.74
CA VAL A 55 -1.99 -9.13 -14.47
C VAL A 55 -1.91 -7.77 -13.77
N GLY A 56 -2.33 -7.72 -12.51
CA GLY A 56 -2.13 -6.55 -11.66
C GLY A 56 -0.70 -6.47 -11.11
N TYR A 57 -0.34 -5.32 -10.57
CA TYR A 57 1.00 -5.05 -10.04
C TYR A 57 0.96 -4.41 -8.66
N THR A 58 1.64 -5.02 -7.69
CA THR A 58 1.76 -4.54 -6.31
C THR A 58 3.26 -4.38 -5.98
N PRO A 59 3.89 -3.23 -6.27
CA PRO A 59 5.35 -3.08 -6.20
C PRO A 59 5.95 -3.18 -4.81
N THR A 60 5.18 -2.97 -3.75
CA THR A 60 5.63 -3.05 -2.35
C THR A 60 6.84 -2.15 -2.09
N LEU A 61 6.64 -0.84 -2.26
CA LEU A 61 7.70 0.16 -2.31
C LEU A 61 8.48 0.30 -0.99
N GLY A 62 7.88 -0.08 0.12
CA GLY A 62 8.57 -0.10 1.42
C GLY A 62 9.83 -0.96 1.42
N VAL A 63 9.82 -2.09 0.72
CA VAL A 63 10.88 -3.11 0.72
C VAL A 63 11.36 -3.46 -0.69
N THR A 64 11.53 -2.48 -1.54
CA THR A 64 11.96 -2.65 -2.93
C THR A 64 13.30 -3.36 -3.08
N TYR A 65 13.43 -4.15 -4.13
CA TYR A 65 14.73 -4.67 -4.58
C TYR A 65 15.53 -3.59 -5.32
N GLY A 66 16.85 -3.65 -5.21
CA GLY A 66 17.76 -2.82 -6.00
C GLY A 66 18.41 -1.65 -5.26
N GLY A 67 18.09 -1.45 -3.99
CA GLY A 67 18.65 -0.41 -3.13
C GLY A 67 17.86 -0.25 -1.85
N PRO A 68 18.13 0.80 -1.04
CA PRO A 68 17.29 1.14 0.10
C PRO A 68 15.84 1.33 -0.35
N GLY A 69 14.90 0.71 0.37
CA GLY A 69 13.46 0.83 0.08
C GLY A 69 12.86 2.14 0.61
N GLY A 70 11.55 2.29 0.40
CA GLY A 70 10.81 3.46 0.87
C GLY A 70 10.66 3.52 2.39
N GLU A 71 10.64 2.38 3.08
CA GLU A 71 10.47 2.35 4.54
C GLU A 71 11.57 3.13 5.29
N PRO A 72 12.88 2.91 5.09
CA PRO A 72 13.92 3.72 5.70
C PRO A 72 13.81 5.21 5.39
N TYR A 73 13.40 5.56 4.16
CA TYR A 73 13.15 6.94 3.77
C TYR A 73 12.03 7.57 4.62
N TRP A 74 10.86 6.92 4.64
CA TRP A 74 9.68 7.46 5.31
C TRP A 74 9.78 7.42 6.83
N ILE A 75 10.52 6.48 7.42
CA ILE A 75 10.82 6.49 8.86
C ILE A 75 11.49 7.81 9.24
N GLN A 76 12.44 8.30 8.44
CA GLN A 76 13.15 9.54 8.71
C GLN A 76 12.29 10.77 8.42
N GLU A 77 11.65 10.82 7.26
CA GLU A 77 10.89 11.98 6.81
C GLU A 77 9.63 12.21 7.64
N SER A 78 8.86 11.16 7.95
CA SER A 78 7.66 11.27 8.77
C SER A 78 7.92 11.33 10.28
N GLN A 79 9.17 11.08 10.70
CA GLN A 79 9.53 11.02 12.12
C GLN A 79 8.56 10.13 12.91
N VAL A 80 8.34 8.93 12.44
CA VAL A 80 7.34 7.95 12.91
C VAL A 80 7.25 7.82 14.44
N TRP A 81 8.37 7.99 15.15
CA TRP A 81 8.45 7.99 16.61
C TRP A 81 7.79 9.20 17.31
N LYS A 82 7.32 10.16 16.54
CA LYS A 82 6.55 11.32 17.03
C LYS A 82 5.09 11.28 16.61
N HIS A 83 4.70 10.30 15.79
CA HIS A 83 3.34 10.20 15.29
C HIS A 83 2.36 9.91 16.45
N PRO A 84 1.33 10.74 16.70
CA PRO A 84 0.49 10.63 17.90
C PRO A 84 -0.19 9.26 18.03
N LEU A 85 -0.82 8.77 16.98
CA LEU A 85 -1.54 7.50 17.00
C LEU A 85 -0.57 6.31 17.14
N LEU A 86 0.57 6.32 16.44
CA LEU A 86 1.55 5.23 16.57
C LEU A 86 2.13 5.15 17.97
N THR A 87 2.51 6.29 18.57
CA THR A 87 3.06 6.30 19.93
C THR A 87 2.02 5.91 20.99
N GLN A 88 0.74 6.06 20.70
CA GLN A 88 -0.35 5.64 21.58
C GLN A 88 -0.68 4.15 21.43
N HIS A 89 -0.66 3.62 20.21
CA HIS A 89 -1.19 2.29 19.89
C HIS A 89 -0.13 1.23 19.56
N VAL A 90 1.13 1.60 19.46
CA VAL A 90 2.24 0.66 19.17
C VAL A 90 3.24 0.66 20.32
N PRO A 91 3.68 -0.52 20.81
CA PRO A 91 4.69 -0.60 21.85
C PRO A 91 5.97 0.15 21.48
N ALA A 92 6.53 0.92 22.41
CA ALA A 92 7.74 1.69 22.17
C ALA A 92 8.92 0.84 21.68
N ASP A 93 9.02 -0.41 22.14
CA ASP A 93 10.07 -1.32 21.71
C ASP A 93 9.96 -1.70 20.23
N PHE A 94 8.74 -1.78 19.68
CA PHE A 94 8.52 -1.99 18.25
C PHE A 94 8.91 -0.75 17.45
N LEU A 95 8.43 0.43 17.82
CA LEU A 95 8.79 1.68 17.15
C LEU A 95 10.29 1.95 17.21
N ASN A 96 10.94 1.67 18.34
CA ASN A 96 12.37 1.89 18.53
C ASN A 96 13.25 0.85 17.83
N ALA A 97 12.80 -0.38 17.65
CA ALA A 97 13.58 -1.43 17.00
C ALA A 97 13.97 -1.05 15.57
N GLU A 98 13.07 -0.45 14.82
CA GLU A 98 13.31 0.02 13.45
C GLU A 98 14.26 1.23 13.42
N LEU A 99 14.20 2.09 14.43
CA LEU A 99 15.05 3.29 14.51
C LEU A 99 16.54 2.98 14.73
N VAL A 100 16.86 1.84 15.32
CA VAL A 100 18.26 1.44 15.62
C VAL A 100 19.02 1.03 14.36
N ARG A 101 18.32 0.71 13.27
CA ARG A 101 18.91 0.17 12.04
C ARG A 101 18.47 0.90 10.78
N VAL A 102 18.02 2.15 10.90
CA VAL A 102 17.60 2.94 9.74
C VAL A 102 18.78 3.11 8.78
N GLU A 103 18.62 2.62 7.57
CA GLU A 103 19.55 2.89 6.48
C GLU A 103 19.35 4.34 6.03
N THR A 104 20.44 5.09 5.90
CA THR A 104 20.43 6.45 5.38
C THR A 104 21.22 6.53 4.09
N ALA A 105 20.62 7.14 3.08
CA ALA A 105 21.22 7.32 1.77
C ALA A 105 20.85 8.71 1.21
N PRO A 106 21.58 9.23 0.21
CA PRO A 106 21.07 10.32 -0.61
C PRO A 106 19.70 9.97 -1.21
N GLU A 107 18.85 10.96 -1.41
CA GLU A 107 17.47 10.73 -1.88
C GLU A 107 17.43 9.97 -3.22
N GLU A 108 18.36 10.24 -4.10
CA GLU A 108 18.49 9.60 -5.41
C GLU A 108 18.87 8.11 -5.38
N ASP A 109 19.38 7.62 -4.25
CA ASP A 109 19.82 6.22 -4.09
C ASP A 109 18.67 5.30 -3.58
N TYR A 110 17.53 5.88 -3.16
CA TYR A 110 16.39 5.09 -2.75
C TYR A 110 15.67 4.45 -3.94
N ALA A 111 15.62 3.13 -3.95
CA ALA A 111 15.06 2.34 -5.05
C ALA A 111 13.54 2.44 -5.16
N ASP A 112 12.83 2.82 -4.10
CA ASP A 112 11.38 3.00 -4.10
C ASP A 112 10.94 4.07 -5.09
N GLN A 113 11.67 5.18 -5.23
CA GLN A 113 11.32 6.24 -6.16
C GLN A 113 11.35 5.77 -7.62
N VAL A 114 12.34 4.96 -7.98
CA VAL A 114 12.44 4.39 -9.34
C VAL A 114 11.34 3.37 -9.58
N SER A 115 11.07 2.53 -8.58
CA SER A 115 9.99 1.53 -8.64
C SER A 115 8.61 2.19 -8.70
N ALA A 116 8.40 3.29 -7.97
CA ALA A 116 7.18 4.07 -8.03
C ALA A 116 6.94 4.70 -9.41
N ARG A 117 7.99 5.24 -10.07
CA ARG A 117 7.87 5.71 -11.46
C ARG A 117 7.49 4.59 -12.43
N THR A 118 8.03 3.39 -12.21
CA THR A 118 7.64 2.23 -13.00
C THR A 118 6.17 1.89 -12.79
N ALA A 119 5.68 1.93 -11.56
CA ALA A 119 4.28 1.72 -11.22
C ALA A 119 3.36 2.74 -11.89
N ASP A 120 3.74 4.03 -11.87
CA ASP A 120 3.06 5.11 -12.57
C ASP A 120 2.98 4.85 -14.08
N MET A 121 4.12 4.54 -14.71
CA MET A 121 4.17 4.21 -16.15
C MET A 121 3.30 3.00 -16.53
N LEU A 122 3.15 2.02 -15.66
CA LEU A 122 2.27 0.86 -15.86
C LEU A 122 0.81 1.25 -15.66
N ALA A 123 0.49 2.05 -14.64
CA ALA A 123 -0.86 2.56 -14.40
C ALA A 123 -1.38 3.39 -15.57
N ASP A 124 -0.54 4.27 -16.14
CA ASP A 124 -0.83 5.05 -17.35
C ASP A 124 -1.16 4.16 -18.58
N ARG A 125 -0.72 2.93 -18.57
CA ARG A 125 -1.00 1.93 -19.63
C ARG A 125 -2.17 1.00 -19.28
N GLY A 126 -2.86 1.27 -18.16
CA GLY A 126 -4.03 0.53 -17.72
C GLY A 126 -3.75 -0.75 -16.93
N VAL A 127 -2.51 -0.98 -16.51
CA VAL A 127 -2.19 -2.07 -15.56
C VAL A 127 -2.79 -1.72 -14.20
N PRO A 128 -3.59 -2.61 -13.57
CA PRO A 128 -4.07 -2.39 -12.22
C PRO A 128 -2.92 -2.35 -11.22
N VAL A 129 -2.61 -1.16 -10.68
CA VAL A 129 -1.55 -0.99 -9.67
C VAL A 129 -2.17 -0.84 -8.29
N SER A 130 -1.67 -1.62 -7.32
CA SER A 130 -2.16 -1.64 -5.95
C SER A 130 -1.03 -1.36 -4.95
N ILE A 131 -1.39 -0.83 -3.77
CA ILE A 131 -0.43 -0.68 -2.66
C ILE A 131 -0.06 -2.05 -2.08
N GLY A 132 1.19 -2.22 -1.60
CA GLY A 132 1.71 -3.45 -1.01
C GLY A 132 1.98 -3.36 0.50
N ALA A 133 2.59 -2.31 0.93
CA ALA A 133 2.84 -1.93 2.34
C ALA A 133 3.52 -2.95 3.27
N HIS A 134 3.98 -4.07 2.83
CA HIS A 134 4.69 -5.22 3.46
C HIS A 134 4.47 -5.50 4.97
N GLY A 135 4.16 -4.53 5.82
CA GLY A 135 3.68 -4.74 7.18
C GLY A 135 4.72 -4.60 8.30
N GLN A 136 5.93 -4.16 8.07
CA GLN A 136 6.90 -3.88 9.13
C GLN A 136 6.43 -2.73 10.02
N GLN A 137 5.90 -1.67 9.43
CA GLN A 137 5.27 -0.56 10.14
C GLN A 137 3.75 -0.61 9.91
N GLN A 138 3.07 -1.45 10.66
CA GLN A 138 1.64 -1.70 10.52
C GLN A 138 0.82 -0.40 10.62
N GLY A 139 -0.14 -0.24 9.71
CA GLY A 139 -0.96 0.96 9.59
C GLY A 139 -0.28 2.03 8.73
N ILE A 140 0.76 2.69 9.23
CA ILE A 140 1.40 3.82 8.53
C ILE A 140 2.05 3.42 7.20
N ALA A 141 2.55 2.18 7.07
CA ALA A 141 3.20 1.74 5.84
C ALA A 141 2.26 1.76 4.61
N ALA A 142 0.95 1.60 4.80
CA ALA A 142 -0.03 1.76 3.73
C ALA A 142 -0.08 3.22 3.22
N HIS A 143 0.05 4.19 4.12
CA HIS A 143 0.14 5.61 3.76
C HIS A 143 1.46 5.92 3.06
N TRP A 144 2.58 5.40 3.57
CA TRP A 144 3.89 5.56 2.93
C TRP A 144 3.94 5.00 1.50
N GLU A 145 3.24 3.90 1.24
CA GLU A 145 3.13 3.37 -0.13
C GLU A 145 2.40 4.34 -1.06
N MET A 146 1.28 4.93 -0.61
CA MET A 146 0.57 5.98 -1.36
C MET A 146 1.45 7.22 -1.57
N TRP A 147 2.21 7.64 -0.55
CA TRP A 147 3.12 8.79 -0.65
C TRP A 147 4.26 8.50 -1.61
N SER A 148 4.80 7.28 -1.62
CA SER A 148 5.80 6.84 -2.58
C SER A 148 5.26 6.84 -4.01
N PHE A 149 4.02 6.43 -4.24
CA PHE A 149 3.40 6.52 -5.56
C PHE A 149 3.33 7.96 -6.06
N VAL A 150 2.91 8.90 -5.23
CA VAL A 150 2.88 10.32 -5.61
C VAL A 150 4.29 10.87 -5.83
N ARG A 151 5.26 10.48 -5.00
CA ARG A 151 6.68 10.80 -5.21
C ARG A 151 7.24 10.23 -6.52
N GLY A 152 6.67 9.12 -7.01
CA GLY A 152 6.99 8.48 -8.29
C GLY A 152 6.38 9.13 -9.51
N GLY A 153 5.27 9.87 -9.37
CA GLY A 153 4.59 10.56 -10.48
C GLY A 153 3.07 10.47 -10.48
N MET A 154 2.47 9.52 -9.77
CA MET A 154 1.02 9.41 -9.68
C MET A 154 0.41 10.67 -9.06
N THR A 155 -0.79 11.03 -9.50
CA THR A 155 -1.60 12.02 -8.80
C THR A 155 -2.08 11.47 -7.44
N PRO A 156 -2.40 12.32 -6.46
CA PRO A 156 -2.98 11.86 -5.20
C PRO A 156 -4.23 11.00 -5.38
N LEU A 157 -5.07 11.31 -6.39
CA LEU A 157 -6.27 10.51 -6.67
C LEU A 157 -5.91 9.10 -7.15
N GLU A 158 -4.94 8.95 -8.03
CA GLU A 158 -4.47 7.64 -8.51
C GLU A 158 -3.89 6.82 -7.37
N ALA A 159 -3.10 7.43 -6.48
CA ALA A 159 -2.57 6.77 -5.29
C ALA A 159 -3.69 6.29 -4.34
N LEU A 160 -4.73 7.09 -4.12
CA LEU A 160 -5.91 6.69 -3.34
C LEU A 160 -6.69 5.56 -4.02
N GLN A 161 -6.83 5.59 -5.35
CA GLN A 161 -7.45 4.50 -6.10
C GLN A 161 -6.64 3.20 -6.01
N ALA A 162 -5.30 3.30 -6.05
CA ALA A 162 -4.40 2.15 -5.85
C ALA A 162 -4.49 1.54 -4.43
N ALA A 163 -5.05 2.28 -3.46
CA ALA A 163 -5.31 1.81 -2.11
C ALA A 163 -6.75 1.35 -1.86
N THR A 164 -7.66 1.54 -2.83
CA THR A 164 -9.10 1.30 -2.62
C THR A 164 -9.75 0.53 -3.76
N SER A 165 -10.16 1.22 -4.82
CA SER A 165 -10.97 0.65 -5.90
C SER A 165 -10.19 -0.32 -6.79
N VAL A 166 -8.91 -0.04 -7.06
CA VAL A 166 -8.09 -0.88 -7.94
C VAL A 166 -7.84 -2.26 -7.34
N PRO A 167 -7.34 -2.41 -6.09
CA PRO A 167 -7.17 -3.73 -5.48
C PRO A 167 -8.48 -4.47 -5.28
N ALA A 168 -9.58 -3.78 -4.93
CA ALA A 168 -10.89 -4.41 -4.82
C ALA A 168 -11.30 -5.06 -6.15
N MET A 169 -11.17 -4.32 -7.26
CA MET A 169 -11.46 -4.82 -8.61
C MET A 169 -10.51 -5.96 -9.01
N ALA A 170 -9.20 -5.82 -8.80
CA ALA A 170 -8.20 -6.83 -9.18
C ALA A 170 -8.41 -8.16 -8.45
N LEU A 171 -8.88 -8.12 -7.20
CA LEU A 171 -9.18 -9.30 -6.38
C LEU A 171 -10.62 -9.81 -6.55
N GLY A 172 -11.44 -9.15 -7.38
CA GLY A 172 -12.79 -9.56 -7.69
C GLY A 172 -13.86 -9.18 -6.68
N PHE A 173 -13.56 -8.29 -5.73
CA PHE A 173 -14.54 -7.74 -4.80
C PHE A 173 -15.42 -6.71 -5.48
N GLN A 174 -16.74 -6.82 -5.33
CA GLN A 174 -17.71 -5.94 -5.98
C GLN A 174 -18.43 -5.00 -5.01
N ASP A 175 -18.38 -5.31 -3.73
CA ASP A 175 -19.13 -4.65 -2.66
C ASP A 175 -18.28 -3.72 -1.78
N ILE A 176 -17.00 -3.55 -2.10
CA ILE A 176 -16.06 -2.66 -1.42
C ILE A 176 -15.26 -1.79 -2.42
N GLY A 177 -14.40 -0.94 -1.91
CA GLY A 177 -13.42 -0.15 -2.69
C GLY A 177 -13.94 1.17 -3.26
N THR A 178 -15.24 1.42 -3.26
CA THR A 178 -15.86 2.70 -3.68
C THR A 178 -17.02 3.09 -2.78
N LEU A 179 -17.28 4.40 -2.68
CA LEU A 179 -18.41 4.96 -1.93
C LEU A 179 -19.65 5.04 -2.83
N GLU A 180 -20.44 3.97 -2.86
CA GLU A 180 -21.65 3.87 -3.67
C GLU A 180 -22.81 3.26 -2.88
N PRO A 181 -24.07 3.69 -3.11
CA PRO A 181 -25.22 3.07 -2.49
C PRO A 181 -25.30 1.56 -2.77
N GLY A 182 -25.44 0.77 -1.72
CA GLY A 182 -25.58 -0.69 -1.82
C GLY A 182 -24.25 -1.45 -1.57
N LYS A 183 -23.12 -0.76 -1.45
CA LYS A 183 -21.85 -1.35 -1.02
C LYS A 183 -21.72 -1.39 0.50
N LEU A 184 -20.75 -2.14 0.99
CA LEU A 184 -20.40 -2.15 2.41
C LEU A 184 -19.92 -0.75 2.83
N ALA A 185 -20.37 -0.33 4.01
CA ALA A 185 -19.99 0.96 4.56
C ALA A 185 -18.63 0.84 5.30
N ASP A 186 -17.57 0.67 4.51
CA ASP A 186 -16.18 0.67 4.94
C ASP A 186 -15.53 1.93 4.40
N LEU A 187 -15.19 2.86 5.28
CA LEU A 187 -14.61 4.15 4.90
C LEU A 187 -13.73 4.74 5.99
N VAL A 188 -12.85 5.65 5.59
CA VAL A 188 -12.01 6.44 6.47
C VAL A 188 -12.42 7.91 6.33
N ILE A 189 -12.54 8.60 7.46
CA ILE A 189 -12.77 10.06 7.53
C ILE A 189 -11.44 10.69 7.93
N LEU A 190 -10.99 11.66 7.16
CA LEU A 190 -9.73 12.35 7.34
C LEU A 190 -9.97 13.81 7.78
N ASP A 191 -9.11 14.34 8.64
CA ASP A 191 -9.15 15.73 9.09
C ASP A 191 -8.63 16.73 8.03
N ALA A 192 -7.86 16.25 7.06
CA ALA A 192 -7.31 17.07 6.00
C ALA A 192 -7.51 16.43 4.61
N ASP A 193 -7.41 17.24 3.56
CA ASP A 193 -7.68 16.81 2.18
C ASP A 193 -6.45 16.11 1.55
N PRO A 194 -6.50 14.78 1.30
CA PRO A 194 -5.40 14.04 0.70
C PRO A 194 -5.19 14.35 -0.80
N LEU A 195 -6.14 15.02 -1.45
CA LEU A 195 -5.97 15.47 -2.85
C LEU A 195 -5.12 16.73 -2.95
N VAL A 196 -5.01 17.50 -1.86
CA VAL A 196 -4.12 18.67 -1.76
C VAL A 196 -2.71 18.23 -1.41
N ASP A 197 -2.58 17.30 -0.46
CA ASP A 197 -1.32 16.68 -0.07
C ASP A 197 -1.61 15.23 0.33
N ILE A 198 -0.99 14.28 -0.35
CA ILE A 198 -1.23 12.86 -0.08
C ILE A 198 -0.82 12.46 1.33
N GLN A 199 0.09 13.19 1.98
CA GLN A 199 0.48 12.94 3.37
C GLN A 199 -0.70 13.15 4.34
N ASN A 200 -1.69 13.96 3.97
CA ASN A 200 -2.92 14.08 4.75
C ASN A 200 -3.74 12.76 4.82
N SER A 201 -3.36 11.74 4.11
CA SER A 201 -4.01 10.43 4.18
C SER A 201 -3.89 9.77 5.56
N ASP A 202 -2.88 10.10 6.36
CA ASP A 202 -2.69 9.58 7.71
C ASP A 202 -3.36 10.41 8.82
N GLU A 203 -3.93 11.56 8.47
CA GLU A 203 -4.74 12.41 9.37
C GLU A 203 -6.14 11.79 9.60
N VAL A 204 -6.15 10.60 10.18
CA VAL A 204 -7.37 9.80 10.35
C VAL A 204 -8.14 10.25 11.58
N ASP A 205 -9.34 10.83 11.39
CA ASP A 205 -10.29 11.14 12.45
C ASP A 205 -11.11 9.92 12.85
N LYS A 206 -11.73 9.23 11.87
CA LYS A 206 -12.61 8.09 12.12
C LYS A 206 -12.47 6.99 11.08
N VAL A 207 -12.79 5.77 11.50
CA VAL A 207 -12.91 4.62 10.62
C VAL A 207 -14.29 4.01 10.75
N MET A 208 -14.95 3.76 9.62
CA MET A 208 -16.18 2.97 9.59
C MET A 208 -15.87 1.59 9.04
N LEU A 209 -16.28 0.57 9.75
CA LEU A 209 -16.17 -0.83 9.34
C LEU A 209 -17.56 -1.48 9.40
N ASN A 210 -18.04 -1.95 8.27
CA ASN A 210 -19.35 -2.58 8.11
C ASN A 210 -20.48 -1.74 8.76
N GLY A 211 -20.45 -0.41 8.52
CA GLY A 211 -21.42 0.55 9.04
C GLY A 211 -21.27 0.94 10.51
N ARG A 212 -20.23 0.46 11.21
CA ARG A 212 -19.93 0.84 12.59
C ARG A 212 -18.78 1.86 12.60
N LEU A 213 -19.04 3.01 13.22
CA LEU A 213 -18.12 4.14 13.27
C LEU A 213 -17.26 4.10 14.53
N TYR A 214 -15.95 4.22 14.36
CA TYR A 214 -14.97 4.22 15.43
C TYR A 214 -14.13 5.50 15.38
N ASP A 215 -13.88 6.09 16.53
CA ASP A 215 -12.90 7.15 16.71
C ASP A 215 -11.49 6.59 16.56
N ALA A 216 -10.64 7.22 15.74
CA ALA A 216 -9.32 6.66 15.42
C ALA A 216 -8.34 6.74 16.61
N ALA A 217 -8.47 7.73 17.47
CA ALA A 217 -7.57 7.91 18.61
C ALA A 217 -7.88 6.97 19.78
N THR A 218 -9.16 6.69 20.00
CA THR A 218 -9.60 5.90 21.17
C THR A 218 -10.08 4.50 20.81
N LEU A 219 -10.29 4.21 19.52
CA LEU A 219 -10.91 3.00 18.97
C LEU A 219 -12.30 2.69 19.58
N ALA A 220 -12.93 3.70 20.17
CA ALA A 220 -14.27 3.58 20.72
C ALA A 220 -15.32 3.63 19.59
N GLU A 221 -16.31 2.75 19.67
CA GLU A 221 -17.46 2.77 18.76
C GLU A 221 -18.40 3.90 19.18
N GLU A 222 -18.66 4.85 18.28
CA GLU A 222 -19.34 6.10 18.62
C GLU A 222 -20.88 6.01 18.68
N VAL A 223 -21.48 5.15 17.85
CA VAL A 223 -22.96 5.18 17.67
C VAL A 223 -23.66 4.44 18.79
N THR A 224 -23.20 3.24 19.13
CA THR A 224 -23.84 2.41 20.18
C THR A 224 -23.11 2.54 21.52
N GLY A 225 -21.84 2.97 21.52
CA GLY A 225 -21.00 3.06 22.71
C GLY A 225 -20.71 1.72 23.38
N THR A 226 -20.91 0.61 22.65
CA THR A 226 -20.82 -0.75 23.22
C THR A 226 -19.42 -1.35 23.13
N SER A 227 -18.53 -0.73 22.36
CA SER A 227 -17.14 -1.19 22.18
C SER A 227 -16.18 -0.09 22.60
N THR A 228 -15.28 -0.41 23.51
CA THR A 228 -14.18 0.46 23.93
C THR A 228 -12.88 -0.30 23.84
N LEU A 229 -11.77 0.43 23.61
CA LEU A 229 -10.45 -0.15 23.64
C LEU A 229 -10.20 -0.84 24.97
N GLN A 230 -9.77 -2.08 24.93
CA GLN A 230 -9.25 -2.78 26.10
C GLN A 230 -7.77 -2.45 26.29
N PRO A 231 -7.25 -2.45 27.55
CA PRO A 231 -5.82 -2.27 27.77
C PRO A 231 -4.99 -3.21 26.91
N TYR A 232 -3.92 -2.71 26.34
CA TYR A 232 -3.02 -3.55 25.57
C TYR A 232 -2.23 -4.48 26.51
N TYR A 233 -1.83 -5.64 25.99
CA TYR A 233 -1.07 -6.64 26.77
C TYR A 233 0.32 -6.15 27.25
N TRP A 234 0.81 -5.03 26.74
CA TRP A 234 2.06 -4.39 27.14
C TRP A 234 1.90 -3.23 28.15
N GLU A 235 0.67 -2.97 28.58
CA GLU A 235 0.37 -1.89 29.55
C GLU A 235 0.33 -2.41 31.02
N ASP A 236 0.60 -3.70 31.26
CA ASP A 236 0.61 -4.33 32.57
C ASP A 236 1.95 -4.12 33.35
#